data_30bd2f0e7c5991459972e9954818ea13
#
_entry.id   30bd2f0e7c5991459972e9954818ea13
#
_cell.length_a   1.000
_cell.length_b   1.000
_cell.length_c   1.000
_cell.angle_alpha   90.00
_cell.angle_beta   90.00
_cell.angle_gamma   90.00
#
_symmetry.space_group_name_H-M   'P 1'
#
loop_
_entity.id
_entity.type
_entity.pdbx_description
1 polymer ?
#
loop_
_entity_poly.entity_id
_entity_poly.type
_entity_poly.pdbx_seq_one_letter_code
_entity_poly.pdbx_strand_id
1 'polypeptide(L)'
;MNIRVEVDLSGLNLNIGAIEGAVSNELENTSHKVERQAKELVPVKTGKLRSSINTSGGGLSYEIGTNVEYSAYIEDGTGPHTIEGNDYLYWGGGHPVRSVNHPGNKAYKYMETACDTQTEGLDDRIAEAIDKVLWLI
;
A
#
# COMPACT_ATOMS: atom_id res chain seq x y z
N MET A 1 3.34 2.19 7.62
CA MET A 1 3.90 1.95 6.28
C MET A 1 2.97 2.52 5.22
N ASN A 2 3.49 3.38 4.37
CA ASN A 2 2.69 4.08 3.35
C ASN A 2 3.38 4.04 1.99
N ILE A 3 2.57 3.99 0.95
CA ILE A 3 3.00 4.19 -0.43
C ILE A 3 2.33 5.46 -0.94
N ARG A 4 3.11 6.33 -1.60
CA ARG A 4 2.60 7.56 -2.20
C ARG A 4 2.73 7.49 -3.71
N VAL A 5 1.66 7.85 -4.38
CA VAL A 5 1.62 8.04 -5.83
C VAL A 5 1.37 9.52 -6.09
N GLU A 6 2.28 10.16 -6.79
CA GLU A 6 2.29 11.61 -6.96
C GLU A 6 2.69 11.99 -8.38
N VAL A 7 2.07 13.08 -8.89
CA VAL A 7 2.43 13.67 -10.18
C VAL A 7 2.78 15.13 -9.94
N ASP A 8 3.90 15.56 -10.54
CA ASP A 8 4.36 16.95 -10.52
C ASP A 8 4.14 17.57 -11.90
N LEU A 9 3.24 18.55 -11.97
CA LEU A 9 2.92 19.28 -13.19
C LEU A 9 3.56 20.68 -13.23
N SER A 10 4.47 20.98 -12.32
CA SER A 10 5.04 22.33 -12.19
C SER A 10 5.80 22.82 -13.42
N GLY A 11 6.24 21.89 -14.29
CA GLY A 11 6.92 22.24 -15.53
C GLY A 11 6.00 22.65 -16.68
N LEU A 12 4.68 22.54 -16.50
CA LEU A 12 3.71 22.91 -17.55
C LEU A 12 3.32 24.37 -17.46
N ASN A 13 3.37 25.06 -18.60
CA ASN A 13 3.01 26.47 -18.70
C ASN A 13 1.65 26.62 -19.40
N LEU A 14 0.62 26.01 -18.83
CA LEU A 14 -0.74 25.98 -19.36
C LEU A 14 -1.74 26.30 -18.25
N ASN A 15 -2.99 26.59 -18.62
CA ASN A 15 -4.08 26.62 -17.65
C ASN A 15 -4.37 25.17 -17.23
N ILE A 16 -3.85 24.79 -16.08
CA ILE A 16 -3.75 23.41 -15.65
C ILE A 16 -4.95 22.89 -14.84
N GLY A 17 -5.96 23.74 -14.57
CA GLY A 17 -7.06 23.30 -13.71
C GLY A 17 -7.79 22.06 -14.19
N ALA A 18 -8.15 22.01 -15.48
CA ALA A 18 -8.81 20.84 -16.05
C ALA A 18 -7.85 19.65 -16.19
N ILE A 19 -6.58 19.92 -16.47
CA ILE A 19 -5.54 18.88 -16.55
C ILE A 19 -5.34 18.25 -15.17
N GLU A 20 -5.23 19.07 -14.14
CA GLU A 20 -5.10 18.59 -12.76
C GLU A 20 -6.29 17.70 -12.35
N GLY A 21 -7.51 18.09 -12.73
CA GLY A 21 -8.70 17.30 -12.46
C GLY A 21 -8.64 15.92 -13.12
N ALA A 22 -8.25 15.85 -14.38
CA ALA A 22 -8.13 14.60 -15.12
C ALA A 22 -7.04 13.69 -14.54
N VAL A 23 -5.88 14.27 -14.20
CA VAL A 23 -4.78 13.52 -13.59
C VAL A 23 -5.16 13.03 -12.20
N SER A 24 -5.82 13.88 -11.41
CA SER A 24 -6.31 13.52 -10.08
C SER A 24 -7.26 12.31 -10.11
N ASN A 25 -8.19 12.31 -11.07
CA ASN A 25 -9.12 11.18 -11.24
C ASN A 25 -8.37 9.87 -11.55
N GLU A 26 -7.37 9.93 -12.41
CA GLU A 26 -6.58 8.74 -12.75
C GLU A 26 -5.75 8.25 -11.55
N LEU A 27 -5.16 9.17 -10.80
CA LEU A 27 -4.43 8.83 -9.57
C LEU A 27 -5.35 8.23 -8.51
N GLU A 28 -6.52 8.80 -8.31
CA GLU A 28 -7.50 8.30 -7.36
C GLU A 28 -7.93 6.88 -7.70
N ASN A 29 -8.28 6.64 -8.95
CA ASN A 29 -8.69 5.32 -9.43
C ASN A 29 -7.57 4.30 -9.25
N THR A 30 -6.35 4.65 -9.62
CA THR A 30 -5.19 3.78 -9.48
C THR A 30 -4.90 3.49 -8.01
N SER A 31 -4.97 4.50 -7.14
CA SER A 31 -4.73 4.35 -5.72
C SER A 31 -5.74 3.40 -5.06
N HIS A 32 -7.02 3.51 -5.41
CA HIS A 32 -8.05 2.59 -4.92
C HIS A 32 -7.86 1.16 -5.43
N LYS A 33 -7.34 1.00 -6.64
CA LYS A 33 -6.99 -0.33 -7.17
C LYS A 33 -5.81 -0.93 -6.40
N VAL A 34 -4.81 -0.13 -6.04
CA VAL A 34 -3.69 -0.57 -5.19
C VAL A 34 -4.23 -1.01 -3.82
N GLU A 35 -5.08 -0.20 -3.21
CA GLU A 35 -5.71 -0.55 -1.93
C GLU A 35 -6.45 -1.88 -2.02
N ARG A 36 -7.27 -2.06 -3.04
CA ARG A 36 -8.04 -3.28 -3.24
C ARG A 36 -7.14 -4.51 -3.37
N GLN A 37 -6.13 -4.42 -4.21
CA GLN A 37 -5.22 -5.55 -4.43
C GLN A 37 -4.39 -5.85 -3.18
N ALA A 38 -3.93 -4.82 -2.48
CA ALA A 38 -3.20 -5.02 -1.21
C ALA A 38 -4.07 -5.78 -0.21
N LYS A 39 -5.35 -5.43 -0.12
CA LYS A 39 -6.32 -6.13 0.74
C LYS A 39 -6.53 -7.59 0.31
N GLU A 40 -6.47 -7.86 -0.98
CA GLU A 40 -6.59 -9.25 -1.50
C GLU A 40 -5.36 -10.08 -1.18
N LEU A 41 -4.19 -9.47 -1.21
CA LEU A 41 -2.90 -10.17 -1.04
C LEU A 41 -2.48 -10.32 0.42
N VAL A 42 -2.95 -9.46 1.31
CA VAL A 42 -2.57 -9.51 2.71
C VAL A 42 -3.17 -10.74 3.39
N PRO A 43 -2.39 -11.46 4.23
CA PRO A 43 -2.94 -12.60 4.96
C PRO A 43 -4.00 -12.15 5.95
N VAL A 44 -5.12 -12.86 5.98
CA VAL A 44 -6.26 -12.52 6.84
C VAL A 44 -6.35 -13.51 7.99
N LYS A 45 -5.80 -13.15 9.14
CA LYS A 45 -5.93 -13.92 10.36
C LYS A 45 -7.10 -13.41 11.22
N THR A 46 -7.14 -12.10 11.44
CA THR A 46 -8.20 -11.44 12.21
C THR A 46 -8.95 -10.40 11.40
N GLY A 47 -8.45 -10.09 10.21
CA GLY A 47 -9.00 -9.02 9.37
C GLY A 47 -8.58 -7.61 9.76
N LYS A 48 -7.88 -7.45 10.87
CA LYS A 48 -7.47 -6.13 11.36
C LYS A 48 -6.56 -5.39 10.38
N LEU A 49 -5.50 -6.07 9.91
CA LEU A 49 -4.58 -5.47 8.95
C LEU A 49 -5.28 -5.16 7.64
N ARG A 50 -6.03 -6.13 7.10
CA ARG A 50 -6.77 -5.94 5.85
C ARG A 50 -7.71 -4.74 5.93
N SER A 51 -8.50 -4.64 6.98
CA SER A 51 -9.47 -3.55 7.12
C SER A 51 -8.83 -2.19 7.38
N SER A 52 -7.59 -2.16 7.85
CA SER A 52 -6.86 -0.93 8.13
C SER A 52 -6.21 -0.28 6.92
N ILE A 53 -6.04 -1.04 5.83
CA ILE A 53 -5.43 -0.49 4.61
C ILE A 53 -6.41 0.49 3.99
N ASN A 54 -5.95 1.71 3.76
CA ASN A 54 -6.80 2.76 3.21
C ASN A 54 -6.02 3.71 2.30
N THR A 55 -6.78 4.44 1.49
CA THR A 55 -6.25 5.47 0.60
C THR A 55 -6.64 6.84 1.16
N SER A 56 -5.71 7.77 1.15
CA SER A 56 -5.92 9.15 1.54
C SER A 56 -5.22 10.08 0.56
N GLY A 57 -5.51 11.38 0.69
CA GLY A 57 -4.90 12.39 -0.17
C GLY A 57 -5.91 13.06 -1.08
N GLY A 58 -5.41 13.74 -2.08
CA GLY A 58 -6.21 14.46 -3.05
C GLY A 58 -5.33 15.21 -4.03
N GLY A 59 -5.94 15.81 -5.07
CA GLY A 59 -5.19 16.52 -6.08
C GLY A 59 -4.21 15.63 -6.80
N LEU A 60 -2.93 15.96 -6.73
CA LEU A 60 -1.86 15.26 -7.46
C LEU A 60 -1.06 14.30 -6.57
N SER A 61 -1.51 14.03 -5.36
CA SER A 61 -0.81 13.14 -4.44
C SER A 61 -1.81 12.29 -3.65
N TYR A 62 -1.66 10.99 -3.74
CA TYR A 62 -2.45 10.01 -3.00
C TYR A 62 -1.53 9.06 -2.25
N GLU A 63 -1.98 8.58 -1.12
CA GLU A 63 -1.22 7.73 -0.23
C GLU A 63 -2.06 6.53 0.17
N ILE A 64 -1.48 5.34 0.04
CA ILE A 64 -2.10 4.08 0.47
C ILE A 64 -1.30 3.55 1.64
N GLY A 65 -1.94 3.26 2.74
CA GLY A 65 -1.22 2.81 3.90
C GLY A 65 -2.07 2.22 5.00
N THR A 66 -1.39 1.87 6.06
CA THR A 66 -1.99 1.32 7.26
C THR A 66 -1.24 1.83 8.48
N ASN A 67 -1.95 1.99 9.60
CA ASN A 67 -1.37 2.35 10.88
C ASN A 67 -1.16 1.14 11.81
N VAL A 68 -1.40 -0.07 11.33
CA VAL A 68 -1.18 -1.28 12.11
C VAL A 68 0.31 -1.51 12.32
N GLU A 69 0.72 -1.66 13.55
CA GLU A 69 2.13 -1.71 13.96
C GLU A 69 2.92 -2.84 13.29
N TYR A 70 2.30 -4.00 13.12
CA TYR A 70 2.98 -5.16 12.54
C TYR A 70 2.94 -5.22 11.02
N SER A 71 2.40 -4.20 10.35
CA SER A 71 2.22 -4.19 8.88
C SER A 71 3.52 -4.39 8.10
N ALA A 72 4.60 -3.74 8.55
CA ALA A 72 5.90 -3.85 7.89
C ALA A 72 6.49 -5.25 8.01
N TYR A 73 6.26 -5.92 9.13
CA TYR A 73 6.74 -7.30 9.32
C TYR A 73 6.02 -8.29 8.39
N ILE A 74 4.75 -8.05 8.10
CA ILE A 74 4.00 -8.87 7.15
C ILE A 74 4.47 -8.57 5.72
N GLU A 75 4.72 -7.31 5.40
CA GLU A 75 5.23 -6.91 4.09
C GLU A 75 6.60 -7.52 3.80
N ASP A 76 7.54 -7.32 4.71
CA ASP A 76 8.94 -7.64 4.50
C ASP A 76 9.38 -8.98 5.11
N GLY A 77 8.53 -9.57 5.93
CA GLY A 77 8.86 -10.77 6.67
C GLY A 77 9.75 -10.49 7.87
N THR A 78 10.05 -11.53 8.61
CA THR A 78 10.97 -11.48 9.75
C THR A 78 11.94 -12.66 9.68
N GLY A 79 13.21 -12.41 10.04
CA GLY A 79 14.18 -13.48 10.18
C GLY A 79 13.95 -14.31 11.42
N PRO A 80 14.65 -15.46 11.54
CA PRO A 80 14.63 -16.25 12.75
C PRO A 80 15.06 -15.43 13.97
N HIS A 81 14.35 -15.56 15.06
CA HIS A 81 14.64 -14.84 16.30
C HIS A 81 14.13 -15.58 17.53
N THR A 82 14.62 -15.18 18.69
CA THR A 82 14.18 -15.72 19.96
C THR A 82 13.13 -14.80 20.56
N ILE A 83 11.99 -15.35 20.95
CA ILE A 83 10.94 -14.64 21.67
C ILE A 83 11.09 -14.93 23.15
N GLU A 84 11.25 -13.87 23.97
CA GLU A 84 11.35 -13.97 25.41
C GLU A 84 10.18 -13.22 26.05
N GLY A 85 9.60 -13.85 27.08
CA GLY A 85 8.55 -13.22 27.88
C GLY A 85 9.08 -12.83 29.25
N ASN A 86 8.45 -11.84 29.88
CA ASN A 86 8.76 -11.47 31.26
C ASN A 86 8.40 -12.59 32.22
N ASP A 87 7.48 -13.44 31.81
CA ASP A 87 6.99 -14.59 32.58
C ASP A 87 7.01 -15.82 31.69
N TYR A 88 5.88 -16.44 31.41
CA TYR A 88 5.82 -17.59 30.52
C TYR A 88 5.09 -17.23 29.22
N LEU A 89 5.58 -17.80 28.11
CA LEU A 89 4.93 -17.72 26.81
C LEU A 89 4.01 -18.91 26.62
N TYR A 90 2.83 -18.67 26.08
CA TYR A 90 1.85 -19.70 25.76
C TYR A 90 1.54 -19.70 24.28
N TRP A 91 1.51 -20.88 23.67
CA TRP A 91 1.03 -21.04 22.30
C TRP A 91 0.15 -22.27 22.19
N GLY A 92 -0.68 -22.34 21.16
CA GLY A 92 -1.64 -23.42 20.99
C GLY A 92 -0.97 -24.80 20.91
N GLY A 93 -1.15 -25.61 21.89
CA GLY A 93 -0.65 -26.97 21.93
C GLY A 93 0.68 -27.19 22.64
N GLY A 94 1.30 -26.13 23.19
CA GLY A 94 2.58 -26.21 23.89
C GLY A 94 2.48 -26.08 25.41
N HIS A 95 3.53 -26.45 26.11
CA HIS A 95 3.71 -26.10 27.50
C HIS A 95 4.19 -24.66 27.63
N PRO A 96 3.89 -23.96 28.76
CA PRO A 96 4.44 -22.64 28.97
C PRO A 96 5.96 -22.65 29.02
N VAL A 97 6.60 -21.73 28.32
CA VAL A 97 8.07 -21.58 28.29
C VAL A 97 8.45 -20.12 28.43
N ARG A 98 9.69 -19.84 28.87
CA ARG A 98 10.18 -18.47 29.01
C ARG A 98 10.71 -17.88 27.70
N SER A 99 11.16 -18.74 26.81
CA SER A 99 11.63 -18.31 25.50
C SER A 99 11.32 -19.37 24.46
N VAL A 100 11.20 -18.94 23.21
CA VAL A 100 11.01 -19.82 22.08
C VAL A 100 11.78 -19.27 20.87
N ASN A 101 12.42 -20.18 20.13
CA ASN A 101 13.07 -19.81 18.88
C ASN A 101 12.03 -19.76 17.78
N HIS A 102 11.77 -18.55 17.28
CA HIS A 102 10.83 -18.33 16.21
C HIS A 102 11.56 -18.42 14.86
N PRO A 103 11.06 -19.22 13.90
CA PRO A 103 11.76 -19.38 12.61
C PRO A 103 11.66 -18.17 11.69
N GLY A 104 10.89 -17.16 12.06
CA GLY A 104 10.59 -16.02 11.22
C GLY A 104 9.35 -16.25 10.38
N ASN A 105 8.92 -15.21 9.68
CA ASN A 105 7.78 -15.25 8.77
C ASN A 105 8.24 -14.88 7.37
N LYS A 106 7.61 -15.47 6.36
CA LYS A 106 7.88 -15.10 4.98
C LYS A 106 7.40 -13.68 4.70
N ALA A 107 8.01 -13.02 3.72
CA ALA A 107 7.54 -11.74 3.21
C ALA A 107 6.33 -11.95 2.30
N TYR A 108 5.24 -11.24 2.55
CA TYR A 108 4.05 -11.31 1.70
C TYR A 108 4.08 -10.31 0.56
N LYS A 109 4.80 -9.20 0.72
CA LYS A 109 4.94 -8.16 -0.30
C LYS A 109 3.60 -7.70 -0.89
N TYR A 110 2.59 -7.61 -0.03
CA TYR A 110 1.23 -7.25 -0.45
C TYR A 110 1.15 -5.82 -0.98
N MET A 111 1.84 -4.89 -0.34
CA MET A 111 1.82 -3.48 -0.73
C MET A 111 2.68 -3.23 -1.97
N GLU A 112 3.89 -3.76 -1.99
CA GLU A 112 4.81 -3.65 -3.12
C GLU A 112 4.21 -4.27 -4.38
N THR A 113 3.69 -5.49 -4.28
CA THR A 113 3.08 -6.18 -5.41
C THR A 113 1.86 -5.43 -5.93
N ALA A 114 0.99 -4.96 -5.04
CA ALA A 114 -0.19 -4.18 -5.43
C ALA A 114 0.22 -2.88 -6.14
N CYS A 115 1.21 -2.18 -5.61
CA CYS A 115 1.71 -0.95 -6.21
C CYS A 115 2.29 -1.21 -7.61
N ASP A 116 3.20 -2.17 -7.73
CA ASP A 116 3.86 -2.49 -8.99
C ASP A 116 2.85 -2.91 -10.06
N THR A 117 1.89 -3.74 -9.68
CA THR A 117 0.87 -4.23 -10.60
C THR A 117 -0.05 -3.13 -11.09
N GLN A 118 -0.57 -2.31 -10.18
CA GLN A 118 -1.61 -1.33 -10.53
C GLN A 118 -1.03 -0.04 -11.12
N THR A 119 0.24 0.25 -10.89
CA THR A 119 0.90 1.41 -11.51
C THR A 119 1.53 1.10 -12.86
N GLU A 120 1.52 -0.16 -13.28
CA GLU A 120 1.97 -0.52 -14.62
C GLU A 120 1.12 0.21 -15.67
N GLY A 121 1.79 0.91 -16.58
CA GLY A 121 1.11 1.70 -17.60
C GLY A 121 0.44 2.99 -17.10
N LEU A 122 0.67 3.38 -15.85
CA LEU A 122 0.08 4.61 -15.30
C LEU A 122 0.50 5.85 -16.08
N ASP A 123 1.77 5.92 -16.50
CA ASP A 123 2.28 7.04 -17.29
C ASP A 123 1.46 7.22 -18.58
N ASP A 124 1.18 6.13 -19.27
CA ASP A 124 0.38 6.15 -20.50
C ASP A 124 -1.06 6.57 -20.23
N ARG A 125 -1.66 6.09 -19.14
CA ARG A 125 -3.02 6.46 -18.77
C ARG A 125 -3.12 7.94 -18.38
N ILE A 126 -2.12 8.46 -17.70
CA ILE A 126 -2.05 9.89 -17.37
C ILE A 126 -1.90 10.72 -18.63
N ALA A 127 -0.99 10.33 -19.52
CA ALA A 127 -0.80 11.02 -20.80
C ALA A 127 -2.09 11.03 -21.63
N GLU A 128 -2.82 9.93 -21.66
CA GLU A 128 -4.09 9.81 -22.36
C GLU A 128 -5.17 10.71 -21.73
N ALA A 129 -5.22 10.76 -20.39
CA ALA A 129 -6.16 11.61 -19.67
C ALA A 129 -5.90 13.10 -19.97
N ILE A 130 -4.65 13.51 -19.99
CA ILE A 130 -4.25 14.87 -20.35
C ILE A 130 -4.64 15.18 -21.80
N ASP A 131 -4.39 14.26 -22.70
CA ASP A 131 -4.67 14.41 -24.13
C ASP A 131 -6.17 14.64 -24.37
N LYS A 132 -7.02 13.88 -23.70
CA LYS A 132 -8.48 14.05 -23.78
C LYS A 132 -8.92 15.46 -23.36
N VAL A 133 -8.34 15.99 -22.31
CA VAL A 133 -8.63 17.36 -21.85
C VAL A 133 -8.17 18.39 -22.87
N LEU A 134 -6.98 18.22 -23.44
CA LEU A 134 -6.44 19.15 -24.46
C LEU A 134 -7.31 19.19 -25.71
N TRP A 135 -7.94 18.08 -26.08
CA TRP A 135 -8.85 18.02 -27.22
C TRP A 135 -10.17 18.75 -26.98
N LEU A 136 -10.55 18.96 -25.70
CA LEU A 136 -11.81 19.62 -25.32
C LEU A 136 -11.70 21.15 -25.22
N ILE A 137 -10.48 21.67 -25.22
CA ILE A 137 -10.22 23.10 -25.19
C ILE A 137 -9.72 23.57 -26.55
#